data_1edcb1d9c7e8f1d069e20a8d4676ecd3
#
_entry.id   1edcb1d9c7e8f1d069e20a8d4676ecd3
#
_cell.length_a   1.000
_cell.length_b   1.000
_cell.length_c   1.000
_cell.angle_alpha   90.00
_cell.angle_beta   90.00
_cell.angle_gamma   90.00
#
_symmetry.space_group_name_H-M   'P 1'
#
loop_
_entity.id
_entity.type
_entity.pdbx_description
1 polymer ?
#
loop_
_entity_poly.entity_id
_entity_poly.type
_entity_poly.pdbx_seq_one_letter_code
_entity_poly.pdbx_strand_id
1 'polypeptide(L)'
;MPLFGQDRLYGSVLSAYIEASKERLYKESAKTGYKNDESECNTIKNADSGPEYSAVKAYIQHATGKTKEALKAAEELAASKPDNATVQLLAGSVLQSEGKTEEALALLSQHQGNLEAAALIVQIHLQQNRTDLALKEVLAAKKWAQDNLLINIAESWVALKVGGEKYQEAFYVFEEIAQAPSGAATLALLSQAVSEIHLGRFEEAEAALSQAIKQFPENADVIANMAVLSILSGKDRSEYVQ
;
A
#
# COMPACT_ATOMS: atom_id res chain seq x y z
N MET A 1 -21.63 -1.03 -4.46
CA MET A 1 -20.86 -2.26 -4.75
C MET A 1 -19.39 -1.87 -4.72
N PRO A 2 -18.49 -2.50 -3.95
CA PRO A 2 -17.07 -2.22 -4.09
C PRO A 2 -16.62 -2.63 -5.50
N LEU A 3 -15.90 -1.75 -6.18
CA LEU A 3 -15.29 -2.06 -7.47
C LEU A 3 -14.18 -3.12 -7.25
N PHE A 4 -13.99 -3.98 -8.26
CA PHE A 4 -13.01 -5.07 -8.21
C PHE A 4 -11.62 -4.52 -7.86
N GLY A 5 -10.95 -5.11 -6.89
CA GLY A 5 -9.58 -4.75 -6.54
C GLY A 5 -9.40 -3.65 -5.49
N GLN A 6 -10.45 -3.01 -4.97
CA GLN A 6 -10.28 -1.98 -3.93
C GLN A 6 -9.48 -2.48 -2.73
N ASP A 7 -9.72 -3.71 -2.28
CA ASP A 7 -8.97 -4.29 -1.16
C ASP A 7 -7.50 -4.58 -1.52
N ARG A 8 -7.21 -4.87 -2.81
CA ARG A 8 -5.85 -5.02 -3.34
C ARG A 8 -5.17 -3.68 -3.59
N LEU A 9 -5.91 -2.65 -4.00
CA LEU A 9 -5.39 -1.29 -4.17
C LEU A 9 -4.75 -0.78 -2.87
N TYR A 10 -5.40 -1.00 -1.73
CA TYR A 10 -4.85 -0.61 -0.44
C TYR A 10 -3.52 -1.31 -0.15
N GLY A 11 -3.41 -2.62 -0.44
CA GLY A 11 -2.18 -3.38 -0.29
C GLY A 11 -1.10 -2.98 -1.28
N SER A 12 -1.44 -2.71 -2.53
CA SER A 12 -0.47 -2.41 -3.58
C SER A 12 0.11 -0.99 -3.47
N VAL A 13 -0.65 0.00 -3.00
CA VAL A 13 -0.10 1.35 -2.75
C VAL A 13 0.89 1.32 -1.59
N LEU A 14 0.59 0.59 -0.52
CA LEU A 14 1.54 0.42 0.58
C LEU A 14 2.78 -0.37 0.12
N SER A 15 2.60 -1.42 -0.69
CA SER A 15 3.72 -2.16 -1.30
C SER A 15 4.57 -1.26 -2.19
N ALA A 16 3.96 -0.42 -3.04
CA ALA A 16 4.68 0.54 -3.87
C ALA A 16 5.43 1.58 -3.03
N TYR A 17 4.83 2.05 -1.92
CA TYR A 17 5.51 2.96 -1.00
C TYR A 17 6.67 2.27 -0.26
N ILE A 18 6.48 1.03 0.18
CA ILE A 18 7.54 0.22 0.80
C ILE A 18 8.67 -0.04 -0.20
N GLU A 19 8.36 -0.37 -1.47
CA GLU A 19 9.36 -0.53 -2.53
C GLU A 19 10.09 0.79 -2.83
N ALA A 20 9.38 1.91 -2.93
CA ALA A 20 9.98 3.23 -3.09
C ALA A 20 10.84 3.63 -1.88
N SER A 21 10.44 3.26 -0.67
CA SER A 21 11.21 3.48 0.55
C SER A 21 12.44 2.59 0.61
N LYS A 22 12.36 1.33 0.17
CA LYS A 22 13.52 0.44 0.00
C LYS A 22 14.49 1.00 -1.04
N GLU A 23 14.00 1.45 -2.19
CA GLU A 23 14.82 2.05 -3.23
C GLU A 23 15.51 3.34 -2.75
N ARG A 24 14.83 4.13 -1.92
CA ARG A 24 15.40 5.31 -1.26
C ARG A 24 16.49 4.93 -0.28
N LEU A 25 16.25 3.94 0.59
CA LEU A 25 17.26 3.41 1.51
C LEU A 25 18.45 2.80 0.77
N TYR A 26 18.20 2.12 -0.36
CA TYR A 26 19.25 1.58 -1.22
C TYR A 26 20.08 2.69 -1.88
N LYS A 27 19.45 3.75 -2.36
CA LYS A 27 20.11 4.94 -2.92
C LYS A 27 20.89 5.74 -1.85
N GLU A 28 20.40 5.81 -0.62
CA GLU A 28 21.11 6.44 0.49
C GLU A 28 22.32 5.62 0.93
N SER A 29 22.22 4.30 1.02
CA SER A 29 23.35 3.42 1.30
C SER A 29 24.38 3.43 0.16
N ALA A 30 23.97 3.56 -1.09
CA ALA A 30 24.86 3.70 -2.25
C ALA A 30 25.62 5.04 -2.26
N LYS A 31 25.04 6.12 -1.74
CA LYS A 31 25.70 7.44 -1.58
C LYS A 31 26.76 7.42 -0.48
N THR A 32 26.69 6.54 0.50
CA THR A 32 27.68 6.35 1.55
C THR A 32 28.86 5.48 1.15
N GLY A 33 29.05 5.16 -0.14
CA GLY A 33 30.28 4.58 -0.69
C GLY A 33 30.34 3.05 -0.73
N TYR A 34 29.22 2.38 -0.56
CA TYR A 34 29.15 0.92 -0.74
C TYR A 34 29.17 0.56 -2.23
N LYS A 35 30.28 -0.05 -2.70
CA LYS A 35 30.41 -0.60 -4.06
C LYS A 35 29.74 -1.97 -4.12
N ASN A 36 28.96 -2.19 -5.19
CA ASN A 36 28.37 -3.48 -5.53
C ASN A 36 29.45 -4.52 -5.84
N ASP A 37 29.73 -5.40 -4.89
CA ASP A 37 30.53 -6.60 -5.12
C ASP A 37 29.80 -7.80 -4.48
N GLU A 38 29.74 -8.94 -5.17
CA GLU A 38 29.09 -10.17 -4.67
C GLU A 38 29.70 -10.68 -3.36
N SER A 39 30.93 -10.25 -3.03
CA SER A 39 31.56 -10.47 -1.73
C SER A 39 30.84 -9.76 -0.57
N GLU A 40 30.13 -8.66 -0.81
CA GLU A 40 29.41 -7.88 0.20
C GLU A 40 28.08 -8.52 0.64
N CYS A 41 27.46 -9.35 -0.20
CA CYS A 41 26.32 -10.16 0.21
C CYS A 41 26.69 -11.14 1.34
N ASN A 42 27.97 -11.53 1.44
CA ASN A 42 28.52 -12.29 2.55
C ASN A 42 28.89 -11.46 3.77
N THR A 43 29.16 -10.16 3.57
CA THR A 43 29.44 -9.21 4.68
C THR A 43 28.14 -8.82 5.38
N ILE A 44 27.03 -8.73 4.66
CA ILE A 44 25.68 -8.59 5.25
C ILE A 44 25.30 -9.83 6.07
N LYS A 45 25.83 -11.01 5.75
CA LYS A 45 25.64 -12.23 6.57
C LYS A 45 26.38 -12.16 7.93
N ASN A 46 27.35 -11.27 8.05
CA ASN A 46 28.13 -11.07 9.28
C ASN A 46 27.88 -9.70 9.93
N ALA A 47 27.16 -8.79 9.27
CA ALA A 47 26.76 -7.52 9.85
C ALA A 47 25.49 -7.74 10.66
N ASP A 48 25.69 -7.79 11.92
CA ASP A 48 24.81 -7.59 13.03
C ASP A 48 23.35 -8.05 12.87
N SER A 49 23.01 -9.04 13.64
CA SER A 49 21.67 -9.62 13.80
C SER A 49 20.73 -8.67 14.54
N GLY A 50 20.60 -7.41 14.07
CA GLY A 50 19.66 -6.44 14.62
C GLY A 50 18.20 -6.82 14.36
N PRO A 51 17.26 -6.25 15.14
CA PRO A 51 15.83 -6.51 14.97
C PRO A 51 15.33 -6.09 13.59
N GLU A 52 15.88 -5.03 13.00
CA GLU A 52 15.55 -4.54 11.66
C GLU A 52 15.92 -5.57 10.58
N TYR A 53 17.13 -6.14 10.66
CA TYR A 53 17.55 -7.18 9.74
C TYR A 53 16.66 -8.43 9.84
N SER A 54 16.32 -8.83 11.06
CA SER A 54 15.45 -9.97 11.31
C SER A 54 14.04 -9.73 10.77
N ALA A 55 13.53 -8.51 10.88
CA ALA A 55 12.22 -8.11 10.34
C ALA A 55 12.21 -8.11 8.80
N VAL A 56 13.26 -7.57 8.16
CA VAL A 56 13.43 -7.63 6.70
C VAL A 56 13.53 -9.08 6.22
N LYS A 57 14.29 -9.91 6.90
CA LYS A 57 14.42 -11.35 6.58
C LYS A 57 13.10 -12.07 6.69
N ALA A 58 12.31 -11.85 7.75
CA ALA A 58 10.98 -12.42 7.91
C ALA A 58 10.05 -11.99 6.77
N TYR A 59 10.06 -10.71 6.40
CA TYR A 59 9.27 -10.19 5.29
C TYR A 59 9.65 -10.82 3.94
N ILE A 60 10.96 -10.96 3.65
CA ILE A 60 11.45 -11.65 2.44
C ILE A 60 11.06 -13.14 2.45
N GLN A 61 11.17 -13.82 3.60
CA GLN A 61 10.73 -15.21 3.74
C GLN A 61 9.25 -15.36 3.43
N HIS A 62 8.41 -14.45 3.92
CA HIS A 62 6.98 -14.43 3.60
C HIS A 62 6.75 -14.24 2.09
N ALA A 63 7.39 -13.24 1.46
CA ALA A 63 7.29 -12.97 0.02
C ALA A 63 7.77 -14.12 -0.86
N THR A 64 8.70 -14.96 -0.36
CA THR A 64 9.22 -16.16 -1.05
C THR A 64 8.45 -17.45 -0.73
N GLY A 65 7.30 -17.36 -0.05
CA GLY A 65 6.43 -18.48 0.25
C GLY A 65 6.81 -19.31 1.49
N LYS A 66 7.82 -18.89 2.27
CA LYS A 66 8.20 -19.52 3.55
C LYS A 66 7.37 -18.95 4.70
N THR A 67 6.05 -19.02 4.57
CA THR A 67 5.10 -18.33 5.45
C THR A 67 5.20 -18.75 6.91
N LYS A 68 5.37 -20.04 7.21
CA LYS A 68 5.46 -20.55 8.60
C LYS A 68 6.69 -20.01 9.35
N GLU A 69 7.84 -19.97 8.67
CA GLU A 69 9.09 -19.45 9.26
C GLU A 69 8.98 -17.92 9.46
N ALA A 70 8.42 -17.24 8.47
CA ALA A 70 8.21 -15.81 8.51
C ALA A 70 7.25 -15.40 9.63
N LEU A 71 6.13 -16.12 9.78
CA LEU A 71 5.16 -15.86 10.83
C LEU A 71 5.76 -16.02 12.21
N LYS A 72 6.47 -17.13 12.45
CA LYS A 72 7.15 -17.38 13.74
C LYS A 72 8.15 -16.27 14.06
N ALA A 73 8.96 -15.88 13.08
CA ALA A 73 9.92 -14.79 13.26
C ALA A 73 9.24 -13.45 13.54
N ALA A 74 8.11 -13.15 12.88
CA ALA A 74 7.33 -11.94 13.11
C ALA A 74 6.72 -11.90 14.52
N GLU A 75 6.20 -13.01 15.03
CA GLU A 75 5.68 -13.14 16.40
C GLU A 75 6.78 -12.94 17.45
N GLU A 76 7.94 -13.56 17.25
CA GLU A 76 9.10 -13.41 18.15
C GLU A 76 9.62 -11.96 18.17
N LEU A 77 9.64 -11.29 17.01
CA LEU A 77 10.03 -9.89 16.90
C LEU A 77 9.01 -8.95 17.54
N ALA A 78 7.73 -9.18 17.31
CA ALA A 78 6.64 -8.42 17.93
C ALA A 78 6.68 -8.48 19.45
N ALA A 79 7.03 -9.64 20.01
CA ALA A 79 7.14 -9.84 21.46
C ALA A 79 8.44 -9.22 22.05
N SER A 80 9.56 -9.28 21.31
CA SER A 80 10.87 -8.89 21.84
C SER A 80 11.25 -7.43 21.59
N LYS A 81 10.76 -6.82 20.49
CA LYS A 81 11.13 -5.47 20.03
C LYS A 81 9.93 -4.68 19.49
N PRO A 82 8.84 -4.53 20.26
CA PRO A 82 7.63 -3.87 19.80
C PRO A 82 7.79 -2.36 19.54
N ASP A 83 8.81 -1.74 20.14
CA ASP A 83 9.09 -0.30 19.99
C ASP A 83 9.85 0.04 18.69
N ASN A 84 10.36 -0.96 17.98
CA ASN A 84 11.15 -0.73 16.79
C ASN A 84 10.24 -0.48 15.57
N ALA A 85 10.37 0.68 14.93
CA ALA A 85 9.53 1.10 13.81
C ALA A 85 9.57 0.11 12.61
N THR A 86 10.75 -0.43 12.29
CA THR A 86 10.90 -1.42 11.21
C THR A 86 10.23 -2.74 11.56
N VAL A 87 10.34 -3.17 12.82
CA VAL A 87 9.63 -4.38 13.31
C VAL A 87 8.12 -4.16 13.26
N GLN A 88 7.62 -3.02 13.76
CA GLN A 88 6.20 -2.67 13.70
C GLN A 88 5.66 -2.80 12.29
N LEU A 89 6.33 -2.20 11.30
CA LEU A 89 5.87 -2.19 9.93
C LEU A 89 5.97 -3.57 9.27
N LEU A 90 7.14 -4.20 9.29
CA LEU A 90 7.39 -5.43 8.53
C LEU A 90 6.79 -6.67 9.21
N ALA A 91 6.96 -6.82 10.52
CA ALA A 91 6.31 -7.92 11.24
C ALA A 91 4.80 -7.72 11.30
N GLY A 92 4.30 -6.49 11.46
CA GLY A 92 2.88 -6.16 11.37
C GLY A 92 2.28 -6.53 10.00
N SER A 93 3.00 -6.28 8.92
CA SER A 93 2.58 -6.68 7.56
C SER A 93 2.52 -8.20 7.39
N VAL A 94 3.50 -8.95 7.93
CA VAL A 94 3.49 -10.42 7.90
C VAL A 94 2.33 -10.97 8.72
N LEU A 95 2.13 -10.48 9.94
CA LEU A 95 1.03 -10.89 10.81
C LEU A 95 -0.33 -10.64 10.12
N GLN A 96 -0.51 -9.47 9.52
CA GLN A 96 -1.73 -9.13 8.78
C GLN A 96 -1.97 -10.08 7.61
N SER A 97 -0.94 -10.37 6.81
CA SER A 97 -1.04 -11.24 5.64
C SER A 97 -1.40 -12.68 6.01
N GLU A 98 -1.00 -13.15 7.18
CA GLU A 98 -1.32 -14.47 7.72
C GLU A 98 -2.62 -14.50 8.54
N GLY A 99 -3.41 -13.42 8.50
CA GLY A 99 -4.72 -13.33 9.16
C GLY A 99 -4.68 -13.06 10.67
N LYS A 100 -3.50 -12.77 11.24
CA LYS A 100 -3.33 -12.39 12.65
C LYS A 100 -3.54 -10.91 12.87
N THR A 101 -4.71 -10.43 12.47
CA THR A 101 -5.04 -9.01 12.40
C THR A 101 -4.99 -8.31 13.75
N GLU A 102 -5.47 -8.96 14.82
CA GLU A 102 -5.47 -8.37 16.16
C GLU A 102 -4.03 -8.20 16.70
N GLU A 103 -3.18 -9.18 16.45
CA GLU A 103 -1.76 -9.13 16.83
C GLU A 103 -1.02 -8.04 16.02
N ALA A 104 -1.33 -7.91 14.73
CA ALA A 104 -0.80 -6.85 13.88
C ALA A 104 -1.21 -5.45 14.39
N LEU A 105 -2.48 -5.26 14.70
CA LEU A 105 -2.98 -3.99 15.24
C LEU A 105 -2.38 -3.67 16.62
N ALA A 106 -2.24 -4.68 17.49
CA ALA A 106 -1.62 -4.50 18.80
C ALA A 106 -0.16 -4.05 18.70
N LEU A 107 0.60 -4.60 17.73
CA LEU A 107 1.98 -4.20 17.47
C LEU A 107 2.05 -2.79 16.86
N LEU A 108 1.27 -2.54 15.82
CA LEU A 108 1.25 -1.27 15.10
C LEU A 108 0.80 -0.09 15.98
N SER A 109 -0.18 -0.29 16.86
CA SER A 109 -0.69 0.77 17.74
C SER A 109 0.33 1.29 18.76
N GLN A 110 1.48 0.63 18.89
CA GLN A 110 2.59 1.09 19.74
C GLN A 110 3.48 2.12 19.04
N HIS A 111 3.17 2.50 17.80
CA HIS A 111 3.96 3.48 17.06
C HIS A 111 3.97 4.85 17.75
N GLN A 112 5.12 5.52 17.69
CA GLN A 112 5.32 6.87 18.24
C GLN A 112 5.45 7.89 17.09
N GLY A 113 4.33 8.10 16.34
CA GLY A 113 4.33 9.01 15.21
C GLY A 113 4.94 8.41 13.92
N ASN A 114 4.82 7.10 13.72
CA ASN A 114 5.23 6.45 12.48
C ASN A 114 4.09 6.50 11.47
N LEU A 115 4.31 7.20 10.35
CA LEU A 115 3.32 7.41 9.29
C LEU A 115 2.91 6.11 8.59
N GLU A 116 3.88 5.24 8.35
CA GLU A 116 3.68 3.96 7.69
C GLU A 116 2.85 3.02 8.56
N ALA A 117 3.10 3.02 9.87
CA ALA A 117 2.29 2.23 10.81
C ALA A 117 0.85 2.74 10.86
N ALA A 118 0.65 4.06 10.95
CA ALA A 118 -0.70 4.66 10.92
C ALA A 118 -1.45 4.32 9.62
N ALA A 119 -0.79 4.42 8.46
CA ALA A 119 -1.39 4.07 7.18
C ALA A 119 -1.75 2.57 7.10
N LEU A 120 -0.91 1.68 7.66
CA LEU A 120 -1.19 0.24 7.71
C LEU A 120 -2.37 -0.06 8.65
N ILE A 121 -2.49 0.61 9.79
CA ILE A 121 -3.66 0.50 10.67
C ILE A 121 -4.94 0.91 9.93
N VAL A 122 -4.92 2.03 9.21
CA VAL A 122 -6.06 2.47 8.38
C VAL A 122 -6.43 1.40 7.36
N GLN A 123 -5.45 0.85 6.65
CA GLN A 123 -5.67 -0.22 5.68
C GLN A 123 -6.32 -1.45 6.32
N ILE A 124 -5.82 -1.90 7.47
CA ILE A 124 -6.36 -3.06 8.20
C ILE A 124 -7.82 -2.80 8.59
N HIS A 125 -8.13 -1.62 9.12
CA HIS A 125 -9.51 -1.29 9.48
C HIS A 125 -10.44 -1.23 8.27
N LEU A 126 -9.98 -0.72 7.13
CA LEU A 126 -10.75 -0.73 5.88
C LEU A 126 -11.01 -2.15 5.37
N GLN A 127 -10.03 -3.06 5.48
CA GLN A 127 -10.20 -4.48 5.14
C GLN A 127 -11.21 -5.19 6.04
N GLN A 128 -11.26 -4.81 7.32
CA GLN A 128 -12.28 -5.29 8.27
C GLN A 128 -13.66 -4.62 8.10
N ASN A 129 -13.83 -3.73 7.10
CA ASN A 129 -15.01 -2.87 6.94
C ASN A 129 -15.31 -1.96 8.15
N ARG A 130 -14.29 -1.65 8.96
CA ARG A 130 -14.38 -0.74 10.10
C ARG A 130 -13.98 0.68 9.69
N THR A 131 -14.78 1.27 8.80
CA THR A 131 -14.58 2.65 8.31
C THR A 131 -14.58 3.67 9.45
N ASP A 132 -15.32 3.41 10.50
CA ASP A 132 -15.37 4.21 11.74
C ASP A 132 -13.99 4.31 12.40
N LEU A 133 -13.27 3.19 12.54
CA LEU A 133 -11.93 3.15 13.12
C LEU A 133 -10.89 3.70 12.18
N ALA A 134 -11.00 3.39 10.88
CA ALA A 134 -10.11 3.93 9.87
C ALA A 134 -10.15 5.47 9.85
N LEU A 135 -11.35 6.07 9.86
CA LEU A 135 -11.52 7.52 9.93
C LEU A 135 -10.92 8.11 11.21
N LYS A 136 -11.14 7.46 12.35
CA LYS A 136 -10.59 7.89 13.64
C LYS A 136 -9.06 7.94 13.61
N GLU A 137 -8.43 6.91 13.01
CA GLU A 137 -6.98 6.83 12.90
C GLU A 137 -6.42 7.92 11.98
N VAL A 138 -7.02 8.14 10.80
CA VAL A 138 -6.64 9.23 9.90
C VAL A 138 -6.73 10.58 10.60
N LEU A 139 -7.83 10.86 11.31
CA LEU A 139 -8.01 12.13 12.04
C LEU A 139 -6.98 12.28 13.18
N ALA A 140 -6.57 11.20 13.82
CA ALA A 140 -5.50 11.22 14.81
C ALA A 140 -4.15 11.52 14.17
N ALA A 141 -3.82 10.87 13.05
CA ALA A 141 -2.58 11.07 12.30
C ALA A 141 -2.46 12.50 11.73
N LYS A 142 -3.54 13.09 11.25
CA LYS A 142 -3.56 14.48 10.73
C LYS A 142 -3.19 15.52 11.77
N LYS A 143 -3.35 15.26 13.06
CA LYS A 143 -2.96 16.22 14.10
C LYS A 143 -1.44 16.48 14.16
N TRP A 144 -0.64 15.50 13.77
CA TRP A 144 0.82 15.60 13.79
C TRP A 144 1.48 15.48 12.42
N ALA A 145 0.72 15.12 11.38
CA ALA A 145 1.21 14.93 10.01
C ALA A 145 0.22 15.51 8.97
N GLN A 146 -0.22 16.75 9.13
CA GLN A 146 -1.32 17.36 8.42
C GLN A 146 -1.16 17.33 6.89
N ASP A 147 0.03 17.68 6.38
CA ASP A 147 0.30 17.82 4.95
C ASP A 147 1.13 16.66 4.38
N ASN A 148 1.09 15.50 5.06
CA ASN A 148 1.86 14.35 4.60
C ASN A 148 1.10 13.58 3.53
N LEU A 149 1.78 13.33 2.39
CA LEU A 149 1.20 12.62 1.24
C LEU A 149 0.63 11.25 1.62
N LEU A 150 1.31 10.48 2.48
CA LEU A 150 0.84 9.14 2.87
C LEU A 150 -0.47 9.22 3.67
N ILE A 151 -0.62 10.20 4.54
CA ILE A 151 -1.86 10.41 5.30
C ILE A 151 -2.97 10.92 4.40
N ASN A 152 -2.68 11.78 3.42
CA ASN A 152 -3.65 12.22 2.42
C ASN A 152 -4.15 11.03 1.56
N ILE A 153 -3.25 10.12 1.18
CA ILE A 153 -3.62 8.86 0.50
C ILE A 153 -4.51 8.00 1.40
N ALA A 154 -4.14 7.81 2.67
CA ALA A 154 -4.93 7.03 3.61
C ALA A 154 -6.33 7.63 3.82
N GLU A 155 -6.44 8.96 3.91
CA GLU A 155 -7.72 9.67 3.93
C GLU A 155 -8.55 9.43 2.67
N SER A 156 -7.90 9.44 1.50
CA SER A 156 -8.57 9.17 0.22
C SER A 156 -9.10 7.74 0.14
N TRP A 157 -8.41 6.75 0.70
CA TRP A 157 -8.95 5.38 0.82
C TRP A 157 -10.21 5.33 1.69
N VAL A 158 -10.19 6.04 2.82
CA VAL A 158 -11.39 6.17 3.66
C VAL A 158 -12.50 6.88 2.91
N ALA A 159 -12.19 7.95 2.17
CA ALA A 159 -13.14 8.70 1.34
C ALA A 159 -13.81 7.81 0.28
N LEU A 160 -13.04 6.96 -0.42
CA LEU A 160 -13.57 5.98 -1.37
C LEU A 160 -14.51 4.96 -0.70
N LYS A 161 -14.24 4.60 0.55
CA LYS A 161 -15.08 3.63 1.28
C LYS A 161 -16.36 4.28 1.84
N VAL A 162 -16.29 5.55 2.24
CA VAL A 162 -17.45 6.34 2.70
C VAL A 162 -18.38 6.66 1.54
N GLY A 163 -17.82 7.07 0.41
CA GLY A 163 -18.59 7.36 -0.80
C GLY A 163 -19.28 8.74 -0.84
N GLY A 164 -20.22 8.89 -1.77
CA GLY A 164 -20.95 10.15 -1.96
C GLY A 164 -20.06 11.30 -2.39
N GLU A 165 -20.19 12.44 -1.75
CA GLU A 165 -19.37 13.64 -2.05
C GLU A 165 -17.87 13.41 -1.80
N LYS A 166 -17.51 12.42 -0.98
CA LYS A 166 -16.13 12.08 -0.66
C LYS A 166 -15.34 11.51 -1.85
N TYR A 167 -16.00 10.99 -2.86
CA TYR A 167 -15.33 10.58 -4.11
C TYR A 167 -14.61 11.73 -4.79
N GLN A 168 -15.17 12.95 -4.72
CA GLN A 168 -14.53 14.12 -5.31
C GLN A 168 -13.26 14.53 -4.56
N GLU A 169 -13.25 14.41 -3.24
CA GLU A 169 -12.06 14.69 -2.43
C GLU A 169 -10.94 13.67 -2.75
N ALA A 170 -11.28 12.38 -2.83
CA ALA A 170 -10.32 11.33 -3.21
C ALA A 170 -9.78 11.53 -4.63
N PHE A 171 -10.64 11.91 -5.57
CA PHE A 171 -10.25 12.19 -6.96
C PHE A 171 -9.11 13.21 -7.03
N TYR A 172 -9.23 14.36 -6.36
CA TYR A 172 -8.21 15.40 -6.43
C TYR A 172 -6.84 14.95 -5.92
N VAL A 173 -6.81 14.15 -4.87
CA VAL A 173 -5.54 13.61 -4.33
C VAL A 173 -4.91 12.62 -5.31
N PHE A 174 -5.70 11.73 -5.90
CA PHE A 174 -5.17 10.75 -6.86
C PHE A 174 -4.77 11.39 -8.19
N GLU A 175 -5.49 12.40 -8.65
CA GLU A 175 -5.12 13.19 -9.83
C GLU A 175 -3.76 13.89 -9.63
N GLU A 176 -3.54 14.52 -8.49
CA GLU A 176 -2.27 15.17 -8.16
C GLU A 176 -1.11 14.14 -8.16
N ILE A 177 -1.33 12.96 -7.57
CA ILE A 177 -0.31 11.89 -7.55
C ILE A 177 -0.06 11.33 -8.95
N ALA A 178 -1.11 11.17 -9.76
CA ALA A 178 -0.99 10.64 -11.13
C ALA A 178 -0.20 11.58 -12.04
N GLN A 179 -0.28 12.89 -11.81
CA GLN A 179 0.46 13.92 -12.55
C GLN A 179 1.91 14.10 -12.06
N ALA A 180 2.26 13.55 -10.89
CA ALA A 180 3.60 13.65 -10.34
C ALA A 180 4.63 12.83 -11.16
N PRO A 181 5.85 13.35 -11.38
CA PRO A 181 6.87 12.64 -12.18
C PRO A 181 7.44 11.37 -11.51
N SER A 182 7.05 11.05 -10.31
CA SER A 182 7.48 9.87 -9.58
C SER A 182 6.64 8.64 -9.96
N GLY A 183 7.27 7.51 -10.27
CA GLY A 183 6.74 6.28 -10.86
C GLY A 183 5.57 5.54 -10.18
N ALA A 184 4.80 6.20 -9.30
CA ALA A 184 3.56 5.67 -8.73
C ALA A 184 2.33 5.85 -9.65
N ALA A 185 2.57 6.28 -10.90
CA ALA A 185 1.53 6.74 -11.82
C ALA A 185 0.40 5.73 -12.06
N THR A 186 0.70 4.43 -12.16
CA THR A 186 -0.33 3.43 -12.49
C THR A 186 -1.39 3.25 -11.42
N LEU A 187 -0.96 3.12 -10.15
CA LEU A 187 -1.90 2.97 -9.04
C LEU A 187 -2.69 4.25 -8.79
N ALA A 188 -2.06 5.40 -8.99
CA ALA A 188 -2.73 6.68 -8.91
C ALA A 188 -3.76 6.84 -10.04
N LEU A 189 -3.40 6.51 -11.28
CA LEU A 189 -4.34 6.50 -12.42
C LEU A 189 -5.52 5.55 -12.20
N LEU A 190 -5.26 4.36 -11.66
CA LEU A 190 -6.33 3.42 -11.32
C LEU A 190 -7.24 3.97 -10.23
N SER A 191 -6.68 4.54 -9.16
CA SER A 191 -7.45 5.13 -8.06
C SER A 191 -8.24 6.36 -8.51
N GLN A 192 -7.66 7.18 -9.38
CA GLN A 192 -8.34 8.29 -10.05
C GLN A 192 -9.54 7.77 -10.85
N ALA A 193 -9.32 6.79 -11.73
CA ALA A 193 -10.38 6.22 -12.56
C ALA A 193 -11.50 5.60 -11.72
N VAL A 194 -11.19 4.92 -10.62
CA VAL A 194 -12.19 4.40 -9.67
C VAL A 194 -13.04 5.53 -9.09
N SER A 195 -12.42 6.65 -8.71
CA SER A 195 -13.14 7.82 -8.22
C SER A 195 -14.05 8.42 -9.30
N GLU A 196 -13.57 8.53 -10.53
CA GLU A 196 -14.33 9.02 -11.69
C GLU A 196 -15.52 8.12 -12.04
N ILE A 197 -15.35 6.80 -12.00
CA ILE A 197 -16.45 5.84 -12.19
C ILE A 197 -17.56 6.08 -11.16
N HIS A 198 -17.20 6.25 -9.90
CA HIS A 198 -18.18 6.52 -8.84
C HIS A 198 -18.85 7.89 -8.97
N LEU A 199 -18.16 8.87 -9.59
CA LEU A 199 -18.72 10.19 -9.92
C LEU A 199 -19.58 10.18 -11.21
N GLY A 200 -19.65 9.06 -11.93
CA GLY A 200 -20.35 8.94 -13.21
C GLY A 200 -19.60 9.56 -14.39
N ARG A 201 -18.33 9.87 -14.25
CA ARG A 201 -17.46 10.45 -15.28
C ARG A 201 -16.79 9.33 -16.08
N PHE A 202 -17.56 8.64 -16.89
CA PHE A 202 -17.11 7.41 -17.56
C PHE A 202 -16.09 7.66 -18.67
N GLU A 203 -16.15 8.81 -19.37
CA GLU A 203 -15.20 9.14 -20.43
C GLU A 203 -13.81 9.44 -19.87
N GLU A 204 -13.75 10.19 -18.77
CA GLU A 204 -12.51 10.52 -18.06
C GLU A 204 -11.89 9.25 -17.44
N ALA A 205 -12.70 8.42 -16.81
CA ALA A 205 -12.27 7.13 -16.27
C ALA A 205 -11.68 6.22 -17.36
N GLU A 206 -12.28 6.19 -18.55
CA GLU A 206 -11.79 5.41 -19.70
C GLU A 206 -10.42 5.94 -20.16
N ALA A 207 -10.24 7.25 -20.20
CA ALA A 207 -8.97 7.85 -20.57
C ALA A 207 -7.85 7.48 -19.56
N ALA A 208 -8.13 7.58 -18.27
CA ALA A 208 -7.20 7.23 -17.20
C ALA A 208 -6.82 5.74 -17.23
N LEU A 209 -7.81 4.84 -17.35
CA LEU A 209 -7.57 3.39 -17.46
C LEU A 209 -6.83 3.01 -18.74
N SER A 210 -7.16 3.66 -19.87
CA SER A 210 -6.45 3.44 -21.14
C SER A 210 -4.99 3.86 -21.06
N GLN A 211 -4.69 4.92 -20.33
CA GLN A 211 -3.31 5.31 -20.05
C GLN A 211 -2.61 4.29 -19.14
N ALA A 212 -3.29 3.78 -18.11
CA ALA A 212 -2.75 2.77 -17.21
C ALA A 212 -2.46 1.45 -17.95
N ILE A 213 -3.35 0.98 -18.83
CA ILE A 213 -3.14 -0.24 -19.65
C ILE A 213 -1.93 -0.10 -20.57
N LYS A 214 -1.73 1.07 -21.19
CA LYS A 214 -0.56 1.30 -22.06
C LYS A 214 0.76 1.15 -21.32
N GLN A 215 0.80 1.52 -20.04
CA GLN A 215 1.99 1.41 -19.21
C GLN A 215 2.16 0.00 -18.64
N PHE A 216 1.06 -0.67 -18.28
CA PHE A 216 1.04 -1.96 -17.59
C PHE A 216 -0.07 -2.85 -18.15
N PRO A 217 0.13 -3.43 -19.36
CA PRO A 217 -0.90 -4.17 -20.08
C PRO A 217 -1.36 -5.46 -19.38
N GLU A 218 -0.53 -6.02 -18.49
CA GLU A 218 -0.83 -7.25 -17.75
C GLU A 218 -1.38 -7.01 -16.34
N ASN A 219 -1.65 -5.75 -15.96
CA ASN A 219 -2.14 -5.46 -14.63
C ASN A 219 -3.63 -5.86 -14.51
N ALA A 220 -3.88 -6.90 -13.73
CA ALA A 220 -5.21 -7.49 -13.57
C ALA A 220 -6.25 -6.52 -13.00
N ASP A 221 -5.83 -5.61 -12.10
CA ASP A 221 -6.74 -4.64 -11.49
C ASP A 221 -7.18 -3.57 -12.50
N VAL A 222 -6.26 -3.14 -13.39
CA VAL A 222 -6.59 -2.20 -14.47
C VAL A 222 -7.55 -2.84 -15.47
N ILE A 223 -7.26 -4.07 -15.90
CA ILE A 223 -8.12 -4.83 -16.83
C ILE A 223 -9.51 -5.05 -16.24
N ALA A 224 -9.59 -5.45 -14.96
CA ALA A 224 -10.85 -5.68 -14.28
C ALA A 224 -11.70 -4.41 -14.18
N ASN A 225 -11.09 -3.26 -13.86
CA ASN A 225 -11.81 -1.99 -13.79
C ASN A 225 -12.22 -1.48 -15.17
N MET A 226 -11.44 -1.75 -16.23
CA MET A 226 -11.86 -1.46 -17.61
C MET A 226 -13.08 -2.32 -18.02
N ALA A 227 -13.11 -3.60 -17.65
CA ALA A 227 -14.27 -4.45 -17.88
C ALA A 227 -15.52 -3.93 -17.15
N VAL A 228 -15.37 -3.51 -15.88
CA VAL A 228 -16.47 -2.89 -15.10
C VAL A 228 -16.95 -1.61 -15.77
N LEU A 229 -16.05 -0.72 -16.17
CA LEU A 229 -16.39 0.51 -16.87
C LEU A 229 -17.13 0.26 -18.17
N SER A 230 -16.69 -0.72 -18.96
CA SER A 230 -17.37 -1.10 -20.22
C SER A 230 -18.81 -1.55 -19.96
N ILE A 231 -19.05 -2.33 -18.90
CA ILE A 231 -20.41 -2.72 -18.50
C ILE A 231 -21.27 -1.51 -18.13
N LEU A 232 -20.73 -0.61 -17.30
CA LEU A 232 -21.46 0.57 -16.83
C LEU A 232 -21.76 1.55 -17.97
N SER A 233 -20.85 1.65 -18.95
CA SER A 233 -20.99 2.49 -20.15
C SER A 233 -21.83 1.84 -21.27
N GLY A 234 -22.27 0.58 -21.11
CA GLY A 234 -22.99 -0.17 -22.13
C GLY A 234 -22.14 -0.55 -23.36
N LYS A 235 -20.81 -0.55 -23.24
CA LYS A 235 -19.86 -0.94 -24.29
C LYS A 235 -19.60 -2.45 -24.27
N ASP A 236 -19.07 -2.99 -25.38
CA ASP A 236 -18.63 -4.38 -25.45
C ASP A 236 -17.41 -4.61 -24.54
N ARG A 237 -17.46 -5.70 -23.78
CA ARG A 237 -16.43 -6.13 -22.82
C ARG A 237 -15.62 -7.33 -23.27
N SER A 238 -15.90 -7.88 -24.46
CA SER A 238 -15.31 -9.15 -24.93
C SER A 238 -13.78 -9.11 -24.99
N GLU A 239 -13.20 -7.93 -25.14
CA GLU A 239 -11.74 -7.73 -25.16
C GLU A 239 -11.07 -7.89 -23.77
N TYR A 240 -11.81 -7.67 -22.67
CA TYR A 240 -11.28 -7.64 -21.30
C TYR A 240 -11.68 -8.86 -20.45
N VAL A 241 -12.44 -9.80 -21.00
CA VAL A 241 -13.03 -10.95 -20.27
C VAL A 241 -12.56 -12.29 -20.88
N GLN A 242 -11.32 -12.36 -21.31
CA GLN A 242 -10.73 -13.63 -21.76
C GLN A 242 -9.94 -14.32 -20.66
#